data_568b9fdf44aaae114908efb41506c78c
#
_entry.id   568b9fdf44aaae114908efb41506c78c
#
_cell.length_a   1.000
_cell.length_b   1.000
_cell.length_c   1.000
_cell.angle_alpha   90.00
_cell.angle_beta   90.00
_cell.angle_gamma   90.00
#
_symmetry.space_group_name_H-M   'P 1'
#
loop_
_entity.id
_entity.type
_entity.pdbx_description
1 polymer ?
#
loop_
_entity_poly.entity_id
_entity_poly.type
_entity_poly.pdbx_seq_one_letter_code
_entity_poly.pdbx_strand_id
1 'polypeptide(L)'
;ATLVLHSTHEFARSHQAVYGATSTAARVAGAASDATAESRVLDALLEAAAARLGPLLGADGGALPLLRDARHGPHLHRWGAAFPDTPLLPEEHAVVPSARVLFCGDYVEGDAPAGTVESAVLSGMRAAAILSEEMD
;
A
#
# COMPACT_ATOMS: atom_id res chain seq x y z
N ALA A 1 6.31 -0.60 -20.19
CA ALA A 1 6.72 -0.52 -18.79
C ALA A 1 5.51 -0.09 -17.94
N THR A 2 5.48 -0.48 -16.68
CA THR A 2 4.47 -0.06 -15.70
C THR A 2 5.18 0.73 -14.61
N LEU A 3 4.59 1.85 -14.19
CA LEU A 3 5.08 2.67 -13.09
C LEU A 3 4.02 2.70 -11.99
N VAL A 4 4.43 2.41 -10.76
CA VAL A 4 3.61 2.56 -9.56
C VAL A 4 4.26 3.62 -8.68
N LEU A 5 3.49 4.63 -8.30
CA LEU A 5 3.94 5.71 -7.42
C LEU A 5 3.31 5.52 -6.05
N HIS A 6 4.13 5.52 -5.01
CA HIS A 6 3.67 5.53 -3.62
C HIS A 6 3.88 6.91 -3.04
N SER A 7 2.86 7.45 -2.41
CA SER A 7 2.97 8.70 -1.66
C SER A 7 3.72 8.49 -0.34
N THR A 8 4.24 9.57 0.23
CA THR A 8 4.69 9.56 1.62
C THR A 8 3.50 9.51 2.58
N HIS A 9 3.72 9.08 3.82
CA HIS A 9 2.70 9.08 4.87
C HIS A 9 2.15 10.49 5.15
N GLU A 10 3.00 11.50 5.13
CA GLU A 10 2.62 12.89 5.33
C GLU A 10 1.68 13.38 4.22
N PHE A 11 2.02 13.11 2.96
CA PHE A 11 1.18 13.42 1.82
C PHE A 11 -0.16 12.70 1.90
N ALA A 12 -0.18 11.41 2.23
CA ALA A 12 -1.40 10.64 2.38
C ALA A 12 -2.31 11.17 3.49
N ARG A 13 -1.75 11.59 4.64
CA ARG A 13 -2.50 12.18 5.75
C ARG A 13 -3.16 13.50 5.36
N SER A 14 -2.47 14.35 4.59
CA SER A 14 -3.03 15.64 4.15
C SER A 14 -4.15 15.50 3.12
N HIS A 15 -4.33 14.29 2.54
CA HIS A 15 -5.33 14.02 1.50
C HIS A 15 -6.28 12.86 1.87
N GLN A 16 -6.60 12.70 3.15
CA GLN A 16 -7.40 11.58 3.65
C GLN A 16 -8.81 11.47 3.05
N ALA A 17 -9.39 12.58 2.62
CA ALA A 17 -10.72 12.63 2.00
C ALA A 17 -10.72 12.23 0.51
N VAL A 18 -9.55 11.99 -0.09
CA VAL A 18 -9.43 11.63 -1.52
C VAL A 18 -9.24 10.13 -1.65
N TYR A 19 -10.16 9.46 -2.29
CA TYR A 19 -10.21 7.98 -2.33
C TYR A 19 -9.71 7.37 -3.64
N GLY A 20 -10.06 7.97 -4.78
CA GLY A 20 -9.88 7.34 -6.08
C GLY A 20 -10.95 6.29 -6.37
N ALA A 21 -11.43 6.24 -7.58
CA ALA A 21 -12.54 5.37 -8.00
C ALA A 21 -12.28 3.86 -7.83
N THR A 22 -11.03 3.44 -7.81
CA THR A 22 -10.62 2.03 -7.65
C THR A 22 -10.41 1.61 -6.20
N SER A 23 -10.48 2.53 -5.24
CA SER A 23 -10.26 2.23 -3.82
C SER A 23 -11.34 1.31 -3.26
N THR A 24 -11.01 0.56 -2.19
CA THR A 24 -11.98 -0.28 -1.49
C THR A 24 -13.12 0.55 -0.90
N ALA A 25 -12.82 1.74 -0.36
CA ALA A 25 -13.83 2.65 0.17
C ALA A 25 -14.85 3.08 -0.90
N ALA A 26 -14.39 3.39 -2.12
CA ALA A 26 -15.27 3.73 -3.23
C ALA A 26 -16.11 2.53 -3.68
N ARG A 27 -15.51 1.34 -3.77
CA ARG A 27 -16.17 0.14 -4.30
C ARG A 27 -17.19 -0.49 -3.35
N VAL A 28 -16.92 -0.47 -2.05
CA VAL A 28 -17.72 -1.19 -1.04
C VAL A 28 -18.64 -0.24 -0.28
N ALA A 29 -18.12 0.92 0.12
CA ALA A 29 -18.87 1.87 0.94
C ALA A 29 -19.50 3.02 0.13
N GLY A 30 -19.34 3.03 -1.20
CA GLY A 30 -19.85 4.11 -2.05
C GLY A 30 -19.19 5.47 -1.77
N ALA A 31 -18.04 5.47 -1.08
CA ALA A 31 -17.30 6.70 -0.82
C ALA A 31 -16.81 7.29 -2.15
N ALA A 32 -17.14 8.52 -2.40
CA ALA A 32 -16.67 9.27 -3.56
C ALA A 32 -15.94 10.51 -3.08
N SER A 33 -14.79 10.77 -3.67
CA SER A 33 -14.14 12.07 -3.55
C SER A 33 -14.52 12.96 -4.74
N ASP A 34 -14.41 14.26 -4.53
CA ASP A 34 -14.57 15.21 -5.63
C ASP A 34 -13.53 14.94 -6.72
N ALA A 35 -13.98 14.84 -7.96
CA ALA A 35 -13.10 14.61 -9.12
C ALA A 35 -11.99 15.67 -9.25
N THR A 36 -12.28 16.90 -8.85
CA THR A 36 -11.27 17.98 -8.83
C THR A 36 -10.20 17.72 -7.77
N ALA A 37 -10.58 17.21 -6.61
CA ALA A 37 -9.63 16.86 -5.56
C ALA A 37 -8.76 15.65 -5.98
N GLU A 38 -9.34 14.65 -6.62
CA GLU A 38 -8.60 13.51 -7.19
C GLU A 38 -7.59 13.97 -8.23
N SER A 39 -7.99 14.84 -9.17
CA SER A 39 -7.10 15.38 -10.19
C SER A 39 -5.93 16.15 -9.58
N ARG A 40 -6.16 16.96 -8.55
CA ARG A 40 -5.08 17.71 -7.89
C ARG A 40 -4.06 16.78 -7.21
N VAL A 41 -4.54 15.74 -6.54
CA VAL A 41 -3.66 14.74 -5.90
C VAL A 41 -2.84 13.99 -6.96
N LEU A 42 -3.49 13.59 -8.04
CA LEU A 42 -2.86 12.90 -9.15
C LEU A 42 -1.78 13.78 -9.80
N ASP A 43 -2.12 15.04 -10.12
CA ASP A 43 -1.17 15.99 -10.70
C ASP A 43 0.05 16.20 -9.79
N ALA A 44 -0.17 16.40 -8.50
CA ALA A 44 0.93 16.57 -7.55
C ALA A 44 1.88 15.35 -7.50
N LEU A 45 1.33 14.14 -7.56
CA LEU A 45 2.13 12.90 -7.59
C LEU A 45 2.90 12.78 -8.92
N LEU A 46 2.26 13.07 -10.04
CA LEU A 46 2.90 13.02 -11.37
C LEU A 46 4.00 14.07 -11.52
N GLU A 47 3.77 15.28 -11.03
CA GLU A 47 4.78 16.36 -11.05
C GLU A 47 5.99 16.00 -10.17
N ALA A 48 5.76 15.47 -8.98
CA ALA A 48 6.83 15.00 -8.10
C ALA A 48 7.62 13.83 -8.73
N ALA A 49 6.94 12.92 -9.42
CA ALA A 49 7.60 11.83 -10.15
C ALA A 49 8.39 12.36 -11.34
N ALA A 50 7.82 13.28 -12.13
CA ALA A 50 8.50 13.88 -13.29
C ALA A 50 9.77 14.62 -12.89
N ALA A 51 9.72 15.36 -11.77
CA ALA A 51 10.89 16.08 -11.26
C ALA A 51 12.04 15.13 -10.87
N ARG A 52 11.72 13.94 -10.34
CA ARG A 52 12.72 12.95 -9.92
C ARG A 52 13.20 12.04 -11.05
N LEU A 53 12.30 11.64 -11.94
CA LEU A 53 12.60 10.69 -13.02
C LEU A 53 13.07 11.37 -14.29
N GLY A 54 12.74 12.64 -14.53
CA GLY A 54 13.11 13.39 -15.72
C GLY A 54 14.60 13.30 -16.06
N PRO A 55 15.50 13.56 -15.10
CA PRO A 55 16.94 13.43 -15.32
C PRO A 55 17.40 12.01 -15.68
N LEU A 56 16.69 10.99 -15.20
CA LEU A 56 17.02 9.59 -15.45
C LEU A 56 16.49 9.09 -16.82
N LEU A 57 15.40 9.68 -17.29
CA LEU A 57 14.75 9.28 -18.54
C LEU A 57 15.31 10.02 -19.77
N GLY A 58 16.22 10.97 -19.59
CA GLY A 58 16.79 11.76 -20.67
C GLY A 58 15.73 12.49 -21.51
N ALA A 59 14.61 12.83 -20.89
CA ALA A 59 13.49 13.45 -21.59
C ALA A 59 13.71 14.96 -21.75
N ASP A 60 14.20 15.40 -22.90
CA ASP A 60 14.47 16.80 -23.22
C ASP A 60 13.22 17.71 -23.13
N GLY A 61 12.02 17.13 -23.20
CA GLY A 61 10.74 17.82 -23.01
C GLY A 61 10.12 17.64 -21.62
N GLY A 62 10.86 17.02 -20.67
CA GLY A 62 10.35 16.67 -19.35
C GLY A 62 9.58 15.34 -19.33
N ALA A 63 9.60 14.66 -18.20
CA ALA A 63 8.92 13.36 -18.03
C ALA A 63 7.39 13.49 -17.84
N LEU A 64 6.87 14.65 -17.46
CA LEU A 64 5.46 14.84 -17.13
C LEU A 64 4.49 14.52 -18.29
N PRO A 65 4.74 14.93 -19.54
CA PRO A 65 3.88 14.54 -20.65
C PRO A 65 3.82 13.02 -20.84
N LEU A 66 4.95 12.32 -20.72
CA LEU A 66 5.02 10.87 -20.83
C LEU A 66 4.23 10.14 -19.71
N LEU A 67 4.24 10.70 -18.50
CA LEU A 67 3.51 10.15 -17.37
C LEU A 67 2.00 10.39 -17.48
N ARG A 68 1.60 11.53 -18.06
CA ARG A 68 0.18 11.87 -18.30
C ARG A 68 -0.43 11.11 -19.47
N ASP A 69 0.34 10.84 -20.51
CA ASP A 69 -0.10 10.11 -21.72
C ASP A 69 0.13 8.59 -21.56
N ALA A 70 -0.19 8.06 -20.40
CA ALA A 70 -0.07 6.64 -20.14
C ALA A 70 -1.19 5.86 -20.84
N ARG A 71 -0.85 4.77 -21.53
CA ARG A 71 -1.84 3.91 -22.23
C ARG A 71 -2.93 3.36 -21.28
N HIS A 72 -2.56 3.11 -20.02
CA HIS A 72 -3.45 2.69 -18.94
C HIS A 72 -3.18 3.58 -17.72
N GLY A 73 -4.16 4.32 -17.30
CA GLY A 73 -4.03 5.29 -16.24
C GLY A 73 -3.75 6.70 -16.77
N PRO A 74 -3.22 7.60 -15.95
CA PRO A 74 -2.89 7.36 -14.53
C PRO A 74 -4.14 7.11 -13.67
N HIS A 75 -4.05 6.17 -12.74
CA HIS A 75 -5.13 5.84 -11.81
C HIS A 75 -4.72 6.17 -10.38
N LEU A 76 -5.57 6.89 -9.67
CA LEU A 76 -5.41 7.11 -8.23
C LEU A 76 -6.05 5.95 -7.46
N HIS A 77 -5.30 5.36 -6.54
CA HIS A 77 -5.80 4.34 -5.63
C HIS A 77 -5.35 4.64 -4.20
N ARG A 78 -6.31 4.75 -3.29
CA ARG A 78 -6.02 4.86 -1.87
C ARG A 78 -6.23 3.53 -1.19
N TRP A 79 -5.21 3.05 -0.52
CA TRP A 79 -5.30 1.92 0.39
C TRP A 79 -5.91 2.38 1.71
N GLY A 80 -7.03 1.79 2.10
CA GLY A 80 -7.70 2.14 3.37
C GLY A 80 -6.96 1.58 4.58
N ALA A 81 -6.25 0.46 4.41
CA ALA A 81 -5.50 -0.25 5.44
C ALA A 81 -4.16 -0.70 4.84
N ALA A 82 -3.28 0.27 4.52
CA ALA A 82 -1.99 0.00 3.91
C ALA A 82 -0.92 -0.41 4.92
N PHE A 83 -1.10 0.00 6.18
CA PHE A 83 -0.19 -0.30 7.27
C PHE A 83 -1.00 -0.71 8.50
N PRO A 84 -0.47 -1.62 9.33
CA PRO A 84 -1.10 -1.98 10.59
C PRO A 84 -1.12 -0.78 11.53
N ASP A 85 -2.18 -0.68 12.31
CA ASP A 85 -2.30 0.28 13.41
C ASP A 85 -2.08 -0.45 14.75
N THR A 86 -1.85 0.29 15.81
CA THR A 86 -1.67 -0.27 17.17
C THR A 86 -3.01 -0.39 17.91
N PRO A 87 -3.20 -1.43 18.73
CA PRO A 87 -2.23 -2.50 19.03
C PRO A 87 -2.09 -3.53 17.90
N LEU A 88 -0.88 -4.06 17.74
CA LEU A 88 -0.62 -5.18 16.84
C LEU A 88 -1.23 -6.47 17.43
N LEU A 89 -1.33 -7.51 16.59
CA LEU A 89 -1.74 -8.83 17.06
C LEU A 89 -0.57 -9.48 17.83
N PRO A 90 -0.71 -9.73 19.15
CA PRO A 90 0.30 -10.45 19.92
C PRO A 90 0.60 -11.82 19.33
N GLU A 91 1.86 -12.26 19.38
CA GLU A 91 2.29 -13.53 18.79
C GLU A 91 1.53 -14.73 19.39
N GLU A 92 1.26 -14.71 20.68
CA GLU A 92 0.49 -15.76 21.38
C GLU A 92 -0.97 -15.87 20.91
N HIS A 93 -1.52 -14.81 20.30
CA HIS A 93 -2.86 -14.81 19.73
C HIS A 93 -2.89 -15.10 18.22
N ALA A 94 -1.71 -15.17 17.60
CA ALA A 94 -1.61 -15.48 16.18
C ALA A 94 -1.88 -16.96 15.86
N VAL A 95 -1.93 -17.82 16.88
CA VAL A 95 -2.22 -19.25 16.75
C VAL A 95 -3.46 -19.60 17.52
N VAL A 96 -4.47 -20.16 16.87
CA VAL A 96 -5.72 -20.62 17.48
C VAL A 96 -5.91 -22.12 17.17
N PRO A 97 -5.26 -23.03 17.91
CA PRO A 97 -5.25 -24.47 17.62
C PRO A 97 -6.63 -25.09 17.56
N SER A 98 -7.53 -24.70 18.47
CA SER A 98 -8.91 -25.20 18.53
C SER A 98 -9.73 -24.89 17.28
N ALA A 99 -9.41 -23.79 16.59
CA ALA A 99 -10.06 -23.40 15.34
C ALA A 99 -9.25 -23.81 14.10
N ARG A 100 -8.04 -24.35 14.27
CA ARG A 100 -7.08 -24.63 13.19
C ARG A 100 -6.80 -23.38 12.34
N VAL A 101 -6.63 -22.23 12.98
CA VAL A 101 -6.38 -20.95 12.34
C VAL A 101 -5.04 -20.40 12.81
N LEU A 102 -4.27 -19.94 11.84
CA LEU A 102 -3.03 -19.19 12.03
C LEU A 102 -3.15 -17.83 11.34
N PHE A 103 -2.64 -16.80 12.00
CA PHE A 103 -2.52 -15.46 11.44
C PHE A 103 -1.05 -15.16 11.20
N CYS A 104 -0.74 -14.59 10.04
CA CYS A 104 0.57 -14.08 9.71
C CYS A 104 0.45 -12.81 8.88
N GLY A 105 1.46 -11.96 8.93
CA GLY A 105 1.48 -10.70 8.23
C GLY A 105 2.30 -9.66 8.98
N ASP A 106 2.38 -8.48 8.41
CA ASP A 106 3.11 -7.34 8.96
C ASP A 106 2.44 -6.70 10.20
N TYR A 107 1.27 -7.18 10.58
CA TYR A 107 0.47 -6.77 11.73
C TYR A 107 0.61 -7.69 12.96
N VAL A 108 1.36 -8.79 12.85
CA VAL A 108 1.68 -9.67 13.98
C VAL A 108 2.95 -9.15 14.66
N GLU A 109 2.93 -9.09 15.99
CA GLU A 109 4.11 -8.72 16.80
C GLU A 109 5.29 -9.65 16.50
N GLY A 110 6.48 -9.10 16.48
CA GLY A 110 7.71 -9.84 16.21
C GLY A 110 8.94 -8.95 16.27
N ASP A 111 10.08 -9.49 15.84
CA ASP A 111 11.40 -8.83 15.96
C ASP A 111 11.60 -7.70 14.94
N ALA A 112 10.86 -7.73 13.82
CA ALA A 112 10.94 -6.70 12.80
C ALA A 112 9.88 -5.61 13.00
N PRO A 113 10.15 -4.37 12.56
CA PRO A 113 9.19 -3.28 12.63
C PRO A 113 7.89 -3.62 11.87
N ALA A 114 6.74 -3.39 12.52
CA ALA A 114 5.43 -3.60 11.90
C ALA A 114 5.25 -2.78 10.61
N GLY A 115 4.44 -3.28 9.69
CA GLY A 115 4.20 -2.61 8.40
C GLY A 115 5.34 -2.77 7.40
N THR A 116 6.30 -3.66 7.66
CA THR A 116 7.42 -3.92 6.74
C THR A 116 7.29 -5.26 6.05
N VAL A 117 7.93 -5.40 4.90
CA VAL A 117 8.04 -6.68 4.18
C VAL A 117 8.77 -7.72 5.04
N GLU A 118 9.80 -7.29 5.78
CA GLU A 118 10.54 -8.15 6.68
C GLU A 118 9.65 -8.76 7.76
N SER A 119 8.84 -7.94 8.43
CA SER A 119 7.87 -8.41 9.43
C SER A 119 6.89 -9.41 8.83
N ALA A 120 6.33 -9.14 7.66
CA ALA A 120 5.42 -10.05 6.98
C ALA A 120 6.08 -11.39 6.64
N VAL A 121 7.32 -11.38 6.15
CA VAL A 121 8.07 -12.61 5.80
C VAL A 121 8.39 -13.43 7.05
N LEU A 122 8.93 -12.81 8.09
CA LEU A 122 9.28 -13.50 9.33
C LEU A 122 8.04 -14.12 9.99
N SER A 123 6.93 -13.39 10.03
CA SER A 123 5.66 -13.89 10.55
C SER A 123 5.15 -15.10 9.73
N GLY A 124 5.24 -15.04 8.40
CA GLY A 124 4.88 -16.16 7.52
C GLY A 124 5.76 -17.39 7.73
N MET A 125 7.07 -17.19 7.91
CA MET A 125 8.01 -18.29 8.20
C MET A 125 7.72 -18.97 9.54
N ARG A 126 7.38 -18.21 10.58
CA ARG A 126 6.96 -18.76 11.88
C ARG A 126 5.68 -19.57 11.77
N ALA A 127 4.67 -19.04 11.06
CA ALA A 127 3.43 -19.77 10.81
C ALA A 127 3.68 -21.10 10.08
N ALA A 128 4.56 -21.11 9.09
CA ALA A 128 4.94 -22.31 8.38
C ALA A 128 5.66 -23.34 9.28
N ALA A 129 6.56 -22.89 10.15
CA ALA A 129 7.25 -23.76 11.10
C ALA A 129 6.25 -24.46 12.04
N ILE A 130 5.30 -23.72 12.63
CA ILE A 130 4.25 -24.25 13.50
C ILE A 130 3.42 -25.32 12.77
N LEU A 131 3.03 -25.06 11.52
CA LEU A 131 2.26 -26.02 10.72
C LEU A 131 3.06 -27.29 10.45
N SER A 132 4.37 -27.18 10.24
CA SER A 132 5.22 -28.35 10.00
C SER A 132 5.39 -29.23 11.23
N GLU A 133 5.47 -28.63 12.43
CA GLU A 133 5.58 -29.36 13.70
C GLU A 133 4.28 -30.08 14.08
N GLU A 134 3.12 -29.55 13.70
CA GLU A 134 1.82 -30.18 13.99
C GLU A 134 1.43 -31.28 12.99
N MET A 135 2.16 -31.41 11.87
CA MET A 135 1.89 -32.42 10.84
C MET A 135 2.74 -33.68 10.98
N ASP A 136 3.77 -33.67 11.84
CA ASP A 136 4.60 -34.83 12.18
C ASP A 136 4.07 -35.55 13.43
#